data_f9f4332737ad452b1f11f6d4584e5815
#
_entry.id   f9f4332737ad452b1f11f6d4584e5815
#
_cell.length_a   1.000
_cell.length_b   1.000
_cell.length_c   1.000
_cell.angle_alpha   90.00
_cell.angle_beta   90.00
_cell.angle_gamma   90.00
#
_symmetry.space_group_name_H-M   'P 1'
#
loop_
_entity.id
_entity.type
_entity.pdbx_description
1 polymer ?
#
loop_
_entity_poly.entity_id
_entity_poly.type
_entity_poly.pdbx_seq_one_letter_code
_entity_poly.pdbx_strand_id
1 'polypeptide(L)'
;GSVMKLYGQKTYYSCIEAAAEEISSLKGGLKGNIVVFCEDKLTLSVEEAIVKKLGGTFNVEVLTFGRYISEKKADAKALSKESAAIAVKKILGNLKSELKVLSRLSASPSFAFETSELIAQLKSAKVKPDELLKASFGCRENVRAKIADVALIFGAYEKFLKEKGLTDQSGVLDVMPSLIEKDEKLKKSDVFIVGFSSVTKQTCEIIKTLGKCVLSLSVFACRGDNENLYLNEFYNFVSSLPSCEKTAVKTESLLPEAEALLRGLFDHSIFQKAGLY
;
A
#
# COMPACT_ATOMS: atom_id res chain seq x y z
N GLY A 1 -16.28 10.01 -18.22
CA GLY A 1 -15.53 9.68 -17.02
C GLY A 1 -16.45 9.05 -16.01
N SER A 2 -15.99 8.05 -15.30
CA SER A 2 -16.78 7.40 -14.25
C SER A 2 -17.15 8.41 -13.15
N VAL A 3 -18.36 8.28 -12.60
CA VAL A 3 -18.81 9.10 -11.47
C VAL A 3 -18.13 8.55 -10.20
N MET A 4 -17.31 9.36 -9.54
CA MET A 4 -16.73 9.03 -8.25
C MET A 4 -17.50 9.73 -7.12
N LYS A 5 -17.93 8.95 -6.13
CA LYS A 5 -18.62 9.44 -4.92
C LYS A 5 -17.76 9.16 -3.70
N LEU A 6 -17.68 10.12 -2.79
CA LEU A 6 -16.95 10.00 -1.53
C LEU A 6 -17.89 10.19 -0.34
N TYR A 7 -17.91 9.22 0.55
CA TYR A 7 -18.70 9.23 1.79
C TYR A 7 -17.76 9.23 3.00
N GLY A 8 -17.86 10.25 3.83
CA GLY A 8 -17.14 10.33 5.10
C GLY A 8 -17.98 9.77 6.24
N GLN A 9 -17.41 8.84 7.01
CA GLN A 9 -18.05 8.21 8.17
C GLN A 9 -17.14 8.29 9.39
N LYS A 10 -17.69 8.28 10.60
CA LYS A 10 -16.91 8.43 11.83
C LYS A 10 -16.03 7.22 12.17
N THR A 11 -16.47 6.00 11.82
CA THR A 11 -15.79 4.75 12.15
C THR A 11 -15.72 3.82 10.95
N TYR A 12 -14.84 2.81 10.99
CA TYR A 12 -14.80 1.73 9.98
C TYR A 12 -16.11 0.96 9.93
N TYR A 13 -16.73 0.72 11.09
CA TYR A 13 -18.04 0.07 11.16
C TYR A 13 -19.11 0.88 10.43
N SER A 14 -19.18 2.20 10.64
CA SER A 14 -20.12 3.07 9.93
C SER A 14 -19.83 3.13 8.42
N CYS A 15 -18.57 3.03 7.99
CA CYS A 15 -18.22 2.88 6.57
C CYS A 15 -18.82 1.61 5.97
N ILE A 16 -18.70 0.50 6.67
CA ILE A 16 -19.24 -0.81 6.25
C ILE A 16 -20.76 -0.77 6.16
N GLU A 17 -21.44 -0.26 7.18
CA GLU A 17 -22.90 -0.13 7.21
C GLU A 17 -23.42 0.79 6.08
N ALA A 18 -22.79 1.95 5.89
CA ALA A 18 -23.16 2.87 4.83
C ALA A 18 -22.94 2.30 3.43
N ALA A 19 -21.85 1.56 3.23
CA ALA A 19 -21.60 0.86 1.97
C ALA A 19 -22.65 -0.23 1.70
N ALA A 20 -23.00 -1.04 2.69
CA ALA A 20 -24.03 -2.07 2.57
C ALA A 20 -25.40 -1.45 2.26
N GLU A 21 -25.74 -0.32 2.85
CA GLU A 21 -26.96 0.44 2.56
C GLU A 21 -27.00 0.92 1.10
N GLU A 22 -25.92 1.52 0.62
CA GLU A 22 -25.80 1.99 -0.77
C GLU A 22 -25.88 0.83 -1.77
N ILE A 23 -25.23 -0.29 -1.51
CA ILE A 23 -25.29 -1.50 -2.32
C ILE A 23 -26.74 -2.03 -2.35
N SER A 24 -27.45 -2.02 -1.23
CA SER A 24 -28.85 -2.43 -1.15
C SER A 24 -29.75 -1.54 -2.01
N SER A 25 -29.55 -0.23 -1.99
CA SER A 25 -30.34 0.70 -2.81
C SER A 25 -30.07 0.55 -4.31
N LEU A 26 -28.84 0.27 -4.70
CA LEU A 26 -28.47 0.01 -6.10
C LEU A 26 -29.09 -1.28 -6.64
N LYS A 27 -29.21 -2.34 -5.84
CA LYS A 27 -29.79 -3.62 -6.27
C LYS A 27 -31.27 -3.57 -6.61
N GLY A 28 -32.00 -2.60 -6.12
CA GLY A 28 -33.41 -2.38 -6.49
C GLY A 28 -33.61 -2.03 -7.98
N GLY A 29 -32.53 -1.67 -8.71
CA GLY A 29 -32.60 -1.20 -10.09
C GLY A 29 -31.53 -1.74 -11.07
N LEU A 30 -30.52 -2.48 -10.63
CA LEU A 30 -29.37 -2.80 -11.47
C LEU A 30 -29.09 -4.31 -11.61
N LYS A 31 -28.95 -4.73 -12.87
CA LYS A 31 -28.47 -6.07 -13.28
C LYS A 31 -26.94 -6.19 -13.31
N GLY A 32 -26.18 -5.22 -12.74
CA GLY A 32 -24.74 -5.13 -12.83
C GLY A 32 -23.99 -5.91 -11.74
N ASN A 33 -22.71 -6.16 -11.98
CA ASN A 33 -21.80 -6.71 -11.00
C ASN A 33 -21.32 -5.60 -10.04
N ILE A 34 -21.21 -5.93 -8.76
CA ILE A 34 -20.67 -5.07 -7.72
C ILE A 34 -19.39 -5.70 -7.16
N VAL A 35 -18.33 -4.93 -7.09
CA VAL A 35 -17.06 -5.35 -6.47
C VAL A 35 -16.74 -4.41 -5.31
N VAL A 36 -16.53 -5.00 -4.15
CA VAL A 36 -16.17 -4.28 -2.93
C VAL A 36 -14.73 -4.60 -2.57
N PHE A 37 -13.87 -3.59 -2.57
CA PHE A 37 -12.50 -3.71 -2.07
C PHE A 37 -12.42 -3.22 -0.63
N CYS A 38 -11.81 -4.01 0.23
CA CYS A 38 -11.53 -3.67 1.62
C CYS A 38 -10.18 -4.25 2.06
N GLU A 39 -9.69 -3.83 3.22
CA GLU A 39 -8.53 -4.45 3.84
C GLU A 39 -8.89 -5.84 4.38
N ASP A 40 -7.90 -6.73 4.46
CA ASP A 40 -8.08 -8.14 4.84
C ASP A 40 -8.83 -8.32 6.17
N LYS A 41 -8.46 -7.51 7.18
CA LYS A 41 -9.10 -7.52 8.50
C LYS A 41 -10.60 -7.16 8.50
N LEU A 42 -11.11 -6.51 7.45
CA LEU A 42 -12.51 -6.08 7.34
C LEU A 42 -13.38 -6.99 6.47
N THR A 43 -12.79 -7.94 5.75
CA THR A 43 -13.47 -8.77 4.76
C THR A 43 -14.71 -9.46 5.33
N LEU A 44 -14.58 -10.13 6.47
CA LEU A 44 -15.69 -10.84 7.10
C LEU A 44 -16.83 -9.87 7.51
N SER A 45 -16.47 -8.75 8.13
CA SER A 45 -17.44 -7.73 8.56
C SER A 45 -18.19 -7.11 7.39
N VAL A 46 -17.52 -6.90 6.27
CA VAL A 46 -18.14 -6.39 5.03
C VAL A 46 -19.09 -7.43 4.44
N GLU A 47 -18.65 -8.68 4.33
CA GLU A 47 -19.50 -9.77 3.84
C GLU A 47 -20.76 -9.96 4.69
N GLU A 48 -20.62 -9.98 6.01
CA GLU A 48 -21.75 -10.10 6.95
C GLU A 48 -22.74 -8.94 6.81
N ALA A 49 -22.26 -7.71 6.71
CA ALA A 49 -23.12 -6.54 6.54
C ALA A 49 -23.91 -6.59 5.22
N ILE A 50 -23.28 -7.02 4.14
CA ILE A 50 -23.92 -7.17 2.83
C ILE A 50 -24.99 -8.28 2.87
N VAL A 51 -24.65 -9.44 3.42
CA VAL A 51 -25.59 -10.56 3.57
C VAL A 51 -26.80 -10.16 4.40
N LYS A 52 -26.57 -9.48 5.51
CA LYS A 52 -27.65 -8.99 6.40
C LYS A 52 -28.61 -8.03 5.70
N LYS A 53 -28.08 -7.12 4.87
CA LYS A 53 -28.89 -6.13 4.15
C LYS A 53 -29.61 -6.69 2.93
N LEU A 54 -28.99 -7.62 2.20
CA LEU A 54 -29.48 -8.12 0.92
C LEU A 54 -30.17 -9.49 1.02
N GLY A 55 -30.04 -10.20 2.13
CA GLY A 55 -30.45 -11.58 2.26
C GLY A 55 -29.64 -12.57 1.39
N GLY A 56 -28.53 -12.11 0.81
CA GLY A 56 -27.60 -12.88 -0.01
C GLY A 56 -26.54 -12.01 -0.68
N THR A 57 -25.59 -12.63 -1.37
CA THR A 57 -24.47 -11.96 -2.03
C THR A 57 -24.48 -12.03 -3.55
N PHE A 58 -25.65 -12.24 -4.15
CA PHE A 58 -25.79 -12.37 -5.60
C PHE A 58 -25.19 -11.17 -6.34
N ASN A 59 -24.19 -11.42 -7.19
CA ASN A 59 -23.48 -10.44 -7.97
C ASN A 59 -22.69 -9.38 -7.16
N VAL A 60 -22.37 -9.67 -5.91
CA VAL A 60 -21.46 -8.85 -5.08
C VAL A 60 -20.23 -9.68 -4.72
N GLU A 61 -19.06 -9.22 -5.13
CA GLU A 61 -17.78 -9.82 -4.78
C GLU A 61 -17.08 -8.92 -3.76
N VAL A 62 -16.62 -9.49 -2.64
CA VAL A 62 -15.82 -8.80 -1.63
C VAL A 62 -14.39 -9.31 -1.74
N LEU A 63 -13.45 -8.41 -2.04
CA LEU A 63 -12.07 -8.74 -2.34
C LEU A 63 -11.10 -7.81 -1.60
N THR A 64 -9.94 -8.34 -1.26
CA THR A 64 -8.75 -7.52 -1.02
C THR A 64 -8.03 -7.26 -2.34
N PHE A 65 -7.14 -6.28 -2.38
CA PHE A 65 -6.31 -6.06 -3.57
C PHE A 65 -5.45 -7.30 -3.89
N GLY A 66 -4.85 -7.91 -2.86
CA GLY A 66 -4.05 -9.11 -3.04
C GLY A 66 -4.83 -10.29 -3.62
N ARG A 67 -6.06 -10.51 -3.16
CA ARG A 67 -6.94 -11.56 -3.69
C ARG A 67 -7.34 -11.30 -5.13
N TYR A 68 -7.72 -10.08 -5.46
CA TYR A 68 -8.00 -9.68 -6.85
C TYR A 68 -6.82 -9.99 -7.78
N ILE A 69 -5.61 -9.61 -7.37
CA ILE A 69 -4.40 -9.86 -8.15
C ILE A 69 -4.16 -11.36 -8.33
N SER A 70 -4.27 -12.16 -7.26
CA SER A 70 -4.03 -13.60 -7.32
C SER A 70 -5.06 -14.34 -8.17
N GLU A 71 -6.30 -13.88 -8.22
CA GLU A 71 -7.35 -14.43 -9.09
C GLU A 71 -7.10 -14.12 -10.57
N LYS A 72 -6.52 -12.95 -10.89
CA LYS A 72 -6.19 -12.55 -12.26
C LYS A 72 -4.84 -13.07 -12.74
N LYS A 73 -3.91 -13.29 -11.84
CA LYS A 73 -2.54 -13.70 -12.13
C LYS A 73 -2.09 -14.76 -11.14
N ALA A 74 -2.31 -16.04 -11.49
CA ALA A 74 -2.04 -17.19 -10.62
C ALA A 74 -0.59 -17.32 -10.16
N ASP A 75 0.37 -16.79 -10.94
CA ASP A 75 1.81 -16.84 -10.67
C ASP A 75 2.28 -15.71 -9.74
N ALA A 76 1.41 -14.77 -9.36
CA ALA A 76 1.76 -13.64 -8.48
C ALA A 76 1.76 -14.07 -6.99
N LYS A 77 2.45 -15.18 -6.67
CA LYS A 77 2.70 -15.52 -5.26
C LYS A 77 3.77 -14.59 -4.70
N ALA A 78 3.34 -13.75 -3.76
CA ALA A 78 4.26 -12.91 -3.01
C ALA A 78 4.96 -13.71 -1.90
N LEU A 79 6.24 -13.39 -1.68
CA LEU A 79 6.93 -13.84 -0.46
C LEU A 79 6.16 -13.37 0.78
N SER A 80 6.05 -14.23 1.78
CA SER A 80 5.57 -13.83 3.10
C SER A 80 6.54 -12.82 3.73
N LYS A 81 6.08 -12.10 4.76
CA LYS A 81 6.94 -11.18 5.53
C LYS A 81 8.13 -11.90 6.15
N GLU A 82 7.91 -13.11 6.64
CA GLU A 82 8.94 -13.97 7.24
C GLU A 82 9.96 -14.39 6.17
N SER A 83 9.52 -14.82 5.01
CA SER A 83 10.41 -15.19 3.90
C SER A 83 11.23 -14.01 3.38
N ALA A 84 10.63 -12.82 3.32
CA ALA A 84 11.34 -11.59 2.99
C ALA A 84 12.42 -11.26 4.02
N ALA A 85 12.11 -11.40 5.32
CA ALA A 85 13.08 -11.18 6.39
C ALA A 85 14.25 -12.18 6.34
N ILE A 86 13.98 -13.45 6.03
CA ILE A 86 15.01 -14.48 5.85
C ILE A 86 15.92 -14.13 4.67
N ALA A 87 15.35 -13.66 3.55
CA ALA A 87 16.12 -13.21 2.40
C ALA A 87 17.03 -12.03 2.75
N VAL A 88 16.50 -11.03 3.46
CA VAL A 88 17.27 -9.87 3.93
C VAL A 88 18.38 -10.30 4.88
N LYS A 89 18.13 -11.23 5.81
CA LYS A 89 19.17 -11.76 6.71
C LYS A 89 20.33 -12.39 5.93
N LYS A 90 20.04 -13.18 4.91
CA LYS A 90 21.06 -13.76 4.05
C LYS A 90 21.88 -12.69 3.31
N ILE A 91 21.19 -11.67 2.79
CA ILE A 91 21.82 -10.55 2.09
C ILE A 91 22.73 -9.76 3.04
N LEU A 92 22.29 -9.47 4.27
CA LEU A 92 23.10 -8.82 5.29
C LEU A 92 24.38 -9.59 5.60
N GLY A 93 24.30 -10.92 5.69
CA GLY A 93 25.45 -11.78 5.87
C GLY A 93 26.45 -11.69 4.72
N ASN A 94 25.96 -11.66 3.49
CA ASN A 94 26.78 -11.57 2.28
C ASN A 94 27.43 -10.18 2.13
N LEU A 95 26.73 -9.12 2.53
CA LEU A 95 27.20 -7.73 2.42
C LEU A 95 27.99 -7.23 3.63
N LYS A 96 28.23 -8.07 4.64
CA LYS A 96 28.84 -7.65 5.92
C LYS A 96 30.12 -6.84 5.76
N SER A 97 31.00 -7.21 4.83
CA SER A 97 32.27 -6.53 4.56
C SER A 97 32.09 -5.22 3.78
N GLU A 98 30.98 -5.02 3.11
CA GLU A 98 30.69 -3.85 2.30
C GLU A 98 29.91 -2.77 3.08
N LEU A 99 29.23 -3.16 4.15
CA LEU A 99 28.48 -2.26 5.01
C LEU A 99 29.43 -1.45 5.89
N LYS A 100 29.28 -0.13 5.87
CA LYS A 100 30.14 0.81 6.60
C LYS A 100 29.73 0.97 8.06
N VAL A 101 28.44 1.09 8.32
CA VAL A 101 27.87 1.40 9.64
C VAL A 101 27.06 0.23 10.19
N LEU A 102 26.29 -0.44 9.34
CA LEU A 102 25.34 -1.46 9.74
C LEU A 102 25.93 -2.88 9.82
N SER A 103 27.23 -3.04 9.54
CA SER A 103 27.90 -4.35 9.57
C SER A 103 27.76 -5.09 10.90
N ARG A 104 27.78 -4.36 12.03
CA ARG A 104 27.62 -4.94 13.37
C ARG A 104 26.25 -5.59 13.61
N LEU A 105 25.22 -5.14 12.89
CA LEU A 105 23.84 -5.63 13.01
C LEU A 105 23.53 -6.77 12.01
N SER A 106 24.47 -7.12 11.14
CA SER A 106 24.26 -8.09 10.05
C SER A 106 23.84 -9.49 10.52
N ALA A 107 24.17 -9.86 11.75
CA ALA A 107 23.82 -11.16 12.35
C ALA A 107 22.50 -11.12 13.14
N SER A 108 21.89 -9.97 13.36
CA SER A 108 20.68 -9.80 14.15
C SER A 108 19.42 -10.17 13.36
N PRO A 109 18.63 -11.19 13.78
CA PRO A 109 17.36 -11.53 13.13
C PRO A 109 16.33 -10.41 13.23
N SER A 110 16.25 -9.69 14.34
CA SER A 110 15.34 -8.56 14.52
C SER A 110 15.68 -7.41 13.59
N PHE A 111 16.97 -7.12 13.38
CA PHE A 111 17.40 -6.11 12.42
C PHE A 111 17.06 -6.50 10.99
N ALA A 112 17.21 -7.77 10.61
CA ALA A 112 16.82 -8.25 9.29
C ALA A 112 15.31 -8.09 9.04
N PHE A 113 14.48 -8.41 10.03
CA PHE A 113 13.03 -8.20 9.94
C PHE A 113 12.67 -6.71 9.79
N GLU A 114 13.22 -5.86 10.64
CA GLU A 114 12.98 -4.42 10.62
C GLU A 114 13.48 -3.79 9.30
N THR A 115 14.60 -4.25 8.77
CA THR A 115 15.11 -3.80 7.46
C THR A 115 14.19 -4.26 6.32
N SER A 116 13.64 -5.47 6.37
CA SER A 116 12.69 -5.94 5.36
C SER A 116 11.39 -5.12 5.38
N GLU A 117 10.89 -4.75 6.57
CA GLU A 117 9.73 -3.87 6.72
C GLU A 117 10.02 -2.45 6.17
N LEU A 118 11.22 -1.93 6.41
CA LEU A 118 11.67 -0.67 5.83
C LEU A 118 11.67 -0.71 4.30
N ILE A 119 12.24 -1.75 3.72
CA ILE A 119 12.26 -1.94 2.27
C ILE A 119 10.83 -2.01 1.73
N ALA A 120 9.92 -2.71 2.41
CA ALA A 120 8.50 -2.77 2.03
C ALA A 120 7.85 -1.38 2.02
N GLN A 121 8.14 -0.53 3.01
CA GLN A 121 7.64 0.85 3.08
C GLN A 121 8.21 1.71 1.94
N LEU A 122 9.52 1.61 1.67
CA LEU A 122 10.15 2.32 0.56
C LEU A 122 9.56 1.92 -0.79
N LYS A 123 9.30 0.64 -1.01
CA LYS A 123 8.64 0.13 -2.21
C LYS A 123 7.21 0.64 -2.34
N SER A 124 6.45 0.65 -1.27
CA SER A 124 5.09 1.20 -1.24
C SER A 124 5.04 2.69 -1.56
N ALA A 125 6.09 3.43 -1.18
CA ALA A 125 6.29 4.83 -1.54
C ALA A 125 6.89 5.02 -2.95
N LYS A 126 7.11 3.93 -3.72
CA LYS A 126 7.74 3.93 -5.05
C LYS A 126 9.17 4.49 -5.06
N VAL A 127 9.86 4.38 -3.94
CA VAL A 127 11.28 4.76 -3.83
C VAL A 127 12.16 3.61 -4.34
N LYS A 128 13.11 3.93 -5.21
CA LYS A 128 14.11 2.97 -5.72
C LYS A 128 15.43 3.10 -4.96
N PRO A 129 16.27 2.05 -4.93
CA PRO A 129 17.58 2.11 -4.27
C PRO A 129 18.44 3.30 -4.70
N ASP A 130 18.48 3.61 -5.98
CA ASP A 130 19.26 4.72 -6.54
C ASP A 130 18.73 6.10 -6.09
N GLU A 131 17.42 6.23 -5.99
CA GLU A 131 16.76 7.45 -5.50
C GLU A 131 17.05 7.67 -4.03
N LEU A 132 17.03 6.60 -3.23
CA LEU A 132 17.39 6.62 -1.82
C LEU A 132 18.86 7.08 -1.64
N LEU A 133 19.77 6.54 -2.44
CA LEU A 133 21.17 6.91 -2.41
C LEU A 133 21.36 8.39 -2.77
N LYS A 134 20.70 8.89 -3.82
CA LYS A 134 20.74 10.30 -4.22
C LYS A 134 20.22 11.22 -3.12
N ALA A 135 19.11 10.84 -2.47
CA ALA A 135 18.55 11.61 -1.36
C ALA A 135 19.53 11.75 -0.17
N SER A 136 20.46 10.81 0.00
CA SER A 136 21.44 10.84 1.08
C SER A 136 22.47 11.97 0.94
N PHE A 137 22.72 12.46 -0.27
CA PHE A 137 23.76 13.48 -0.52
C PHE A 137 23.49 14.83 0.16
N GLY A 138 22.22 15.13 0.49
CA GLY A 138 21.85 16.33 1.27
C GLY A 138 21.94 16.14 2.80
N CYS A 139 22.28 14.95 3.29
CA CYS A 139 22.27 14.60 4.71
C CYS A 139 23.66 14.78 5.35
N ARG A 140 23.69 14.86 6.69
CA ARG A 140 24.95 14.82 7.47
C ARG A 140 25.68 13.50 7.23
N GLU A 141 26.99 13.50 7.36
CA GLU A 141 27.85 12.37 6.99
C GLU A 141 27.46 11.04 7.64
N ASN A 142 27.17 11.05 8.96
CA ASN A 142 26.75 9.86 9.68
C ASN A 142 25.41 9.29 9.18
N VAL A 143 24.45 10.16 8.86
CA VAL A 143 23.16 9.77 8.29
C VAL A 143 23.34 9.28 6.86
N ARG A 144 24.15 9.95 6.07
CA ARG A 144 24.49 9.55 4.70
C ARG A 144 25.05 8.12 4.65
N ALA A 145 25.99 7.80 5.52
CA ALA A 145 26.58 6.46 5.58
C ALA A 145 25.54 5.36 5.90
N LYS A 146 24.62 5.63 6.82
CA LYS A 146 23.52 4.71 7.16
C LYS A 146 22.57 4.52 5.98
N ILE A 147 22.18 5.60 5.32
CA ILE A 147 21.30 5.55 4.14
C ILE A 147 21.98 4.80 2.99
N ALA A 148 23.28 5.01 2.79
CA ALA A 148 24.04 4.29 1.78
C ALA A 148 24.05 2.78 2.03
N ASP A 149 24.22 2.36 3.28
CA ASP A 149 24.13 0.95 3.66
C ASP A 149 22.72 0.39 3.39
N VAL A 150 21.66 1.11 3.76
CA VAL A 150 20.27 0.71 3.46
C VAL A 150 20.02 0.63 1.96
N ALA A 151 20.51 1.58 1.18
CA ALA A 151 20.36 1.55 -0.29
C ALA A 151 21.09 0.35 -0.91
N LEU A 152 22.26 -0.01 -0.37
CA LEU A 152 23.00 -1.19 -0.79
C LEU A 152 22.23 -2.49 -0.50
N ILE A 153 21.69 -2.61 0.71
CA ILE A 153 20.87 -3.77 1.10
C ILE A 153 19.61 -3.85 0.23
N PHE A 154 18.94 -2.73 0.03
CA PHE A 154 17.74 -2.65 -0.81
C PHE A 154 18.02 -3.03 -2.27
N GLY A 155 19.11 -2.53 -2.85
CA GLY A 155 19.53 -2.90 -4.21
C GLY A 155 19.83 -4.39 -4.34
N ALA A 156 20.50 -4.98 -3.36
CA ALA A 156 20.77 -6.41 -3.32
C ALA A 156 19.50 -7.25 -3.17
N TYR A 157 18.54 -6.77 -2.39
CA TYR A 157 17.24 -7.42 -2.24
C TYR A 157 16.42 -7.41 -3.55
N GLU A 158 16.35 -6.28 -4.23
CA GLU A 158 15.68 -6.19 -5.54
C GLU A 158 16.34 -7.11 -6.60
N LYS A 159 17.68 -7.15 -6.59
CA LYS A 159 18.44 -8.05 -7.45
C LYS A 159 18.13 -9.53 -7.14
N PHE A 160 18.09 -9.88 -5.85
CA PHE A 160 17.74 -11.23 -5.41
C PHE A 160 16.33 -11.63 -5.89
N LEU A 161 15.33 -10.77 -5.73
CA LEU A 161 13.98 -11.04 -6.21
C LEU A 161 13.95 -11.28 -7.71
N LYS A 162 14.64 -10.44 -8.48
CA LYS A 162 14.71 -10.53 -9.93
C LYS A 162 15.40 -11.83 -10.40
N GLU A 163 16.55 -12.17 -9.80
CA GLU A 163 17.32 -13.38 -10.16
C GLU A 163 16.57 -14.67 -9.83
N LYS A 164 15.77 -14.67 -8.76
CA LYS A 164 14.95 -15.80 -8.34
C LYS A 164 13.57 -15.84 -8.99
N GLY A 165 13.19 -14.81 -9.75
CA GLY A 165 11.84 -14.69 -10.30
C GLY A 165 10.77 -14.57 -9.21
N LEU A 166 11.11 -13.97 -8.08
CA LEU A 166 10.22 -13.81 -6.93
C LEU A 166 9.61 -12.41 -6.89
N THR A 167 8.45 -12.31 -6.26
CA THR A 167 7.78 -11.04 -5.96
C THR A 167 7.49 -10.99 -4.47
N ASP A 168 7.63 -9.84 -3.84
CA ASP A 168 7.18 -9.62 -2.47
C ASP A 168 5.78 -9.00 -2.43
N GLN A 169 5.20 -8.84 -1.24
CA GLN A 169 3.85 -8.29 -1.08
C GLN A 169 3.74 -6.85 -1.59
N SER A 170 4.80 -6.04 -1.47
CA SER A 170 4.83 -4.68 -2.00
C SER A 170 4.90 -4.66 -3.53
N GLY A 171 5.67 -5.54 -4.14
CA GLY A 171 5.80 -5.64 -5.60
C GLY A 171 4.53 -6.15 -6.28
N VAL A 172 3.76 -7.01 -5.61
CA VAL A 172 2.49 -7.54 -6.13
C VAL A 172 1.49 -6.41 -6.42
N LEU A 173 1.38 -5.40 -5.58
CA LEU A 173 0.44 -4.30 -5.78
C LEU A 173 0.76 -3.45 -7.01
N ASP A 174 2.00 -3.43 -7.48
CA ASP A 174 2.42 -2.67 -8.65
C ASP A 174 1.80 -3.14 -9.96
N VAL A 175 1.37 -4.41 -10.02
CA VAL A 175 0.74 -4.96 -11.23
C VAL A 175 -0.77 -4.65 -11.31
N MET A 176 -1.39 -4.23 -10.22
CA MET A 176 -2.85 -4.06 -10.14
C MET A 176 -3.39 -3.01 -11.13
N PRO A 177 -2.79 -1.83 -11.31
CA PRO A 177 -3.27 -0.87 -12.31
C PRO A 177 -3.40 -1.47 -13.71
N SER A 178 -2.39 -2.20 -14.16
CA SER A 178 -2.42 -2.84 -15.49
C SER A 178 -3.45 -3.97 -15.59
N LEU A 179 -3.73 -4.67 -14.50
CA LEU A 179 -4.79 -5.68 -14.45
C LEU A 179 -6.17 -5.05 -14.54
N ILE A 180 -6.41 -3.94 -13.84
CA ILE A 180 -7.67 -3.18 -13.90
C ILE A 180 -7.94 -2.70 -15.32
N GLU A 181 -6.94 -2.14 -16.01
CA GLU A 181 -7.08 -1.66 -17.37
C GLU A 181 -7.46 -2.74 -18.39
N LYS A 182 -7.16 -4.00 -18.10
CA LYS A 182 -7.46 -5.15 -18.96
C LYS A 182 -8.71 -5.93 -18.55
N ASP A 183 -9.29 -5.61 -17.40
CA ASP A 183 -10.43 -6.34 -16.84
C ASP A 183 -11.77 -5.80 -17.35
N GLU A 184 -12.27 -6.39 -18.42
CA GLU A 184 -13.54 -5.99 -19.04
C GLU A 184 -14.77 -6.20 -18.12
N LYS A 185 -14.72 -7.17 -17.18
CA LYS A 185 -15.77 -7.38 -16.19
C LYS A 185 -15.76 -6.23 -15.17
N LEU A 186 -14.58 -5.88 -14.66
CA LEU A 186 -14.43 -4.81 -13.68
C LEU A 186 -14.82 -3.44 -14.27
N LYS A 187 -14.51 -3.18 -15.52
CA LYS A 187 -14.91 -1.94 -16.23
C LYS A 187 -16.42 -1.75 -16.28
N LYS A 188 -17.19 -2.84 -16.29
CA LYS A 188 -18.65 -2.83 -16.31
C LYS A 188 -19.27 -2.99 -14.92
N SER A 189 -18.47 -2.88 -13.87
CA SER A 189 -18.89 -3.06 -12.49
C SER A 189 -19.00 -1.74 -11.75
N ASP A 190 -19.92 -1.70 -10.78
CA ASP A 190 -19.91 -0.69 -9.73
C ASP A 190 -18.93 -1.11 -8.65
N VAL A 191 -17.94 -0.26 -8.36
CA VAL A 191 -16.86 -0.57 -7.44
C VAL A 191 -16.98 0.27 -6.18
N PHE A 192 -16.83 -0.40 -5.05
CA PHE A 192 -16.84 0.18 -3.71
C PHE A 192 -15.48 0.00 -3.06
N ILE A 193 -14.96 1.05 -2.45
CA ILE A 193 -13.76 1.03 -1.61
C ILE A 193 -14.21 1.32 -0.19
N VAL A 194 -13.96 0.40 0.74
CA VAL A 194 -14.50 0.49 2.10
C VAL A 194 -13.43 0.34 3.16
N GLY A 195 -13.29 1.35 4.00
CA GLY A 195 -12.54 1.27 5.25
C GLY A 195 -11.02 1.20 5.13
N PHE A 196 -10.44 1.71 4.06
CA PHE A 196 -8.99 1.82 3.96
C PHE A 196 -8.45 2.84 4.95
N SER A 197 -7.37 2.50 5.65
CA SER A 197 -6.78 3.29 6.72
C SER A 197 -5.50 4.02 6.32
N SER A 198 -4.78 3.53 5.32
CA SER A 198 -3.49 4.09 4.91
C SER A 198 -3.49 4.54 3.46
N VAL A 199 -2.67 5.56 3.18
CA VAL A 199 -2.44 6.07 1.84
C VAL A 199 -0.97 5.82 1.48
N THR A 200 -0.76 5.02 0.43
CA THR A 200 0.55 4.83 -0.19
C THR A 200 0.46 5.25 -1.65
N LYS A 201 1.60 5.49 -2.29
CA LYS A 201 1.61 5.79 -3.74
C LYS A 201 0.99 4.66 -4.56
N GLN A 202 1.22 3.41 -4.17
CA GLN A 202 0.59 2.25 -4.82
C GLN A 202 -0.93 2.29 -4.71
N THR A 203 -1.47 2.53 -3.50
CA THR A 203 -2.92 2.69 -3.28
C THR A 203 -3.49 3.86 -4.08
N CYS A 204 -2.79 4.98 -4.12
CA CYS A 204 -3.17 6.14 -4.92
C CYS A 204 -3.30 5.81 -6.40
N GLU A 205 -2.34 5.11 -6.97
CA GLU A 205 -2.36 4.71 -8.38
C GLU A 205 -3.51 3.74 -8.67
N ILE A 206 -3.75 2.78 -7.78
CA ILE A 206 -4.87 1.84 -7.90
C ILE A 206 -6.20 2.59 -7.92
N ILE A 207 -6.43 3.49 -6.98
CA ILE A 207 -7.68 4.24 -6.87
C ILE A 207 -7.89 5.17 -8.07
N LYS A 208 -6.84 5.84 -8.53
CA LYS A 208 -6.90 6.67 -9.74
C LYS A 208 -7.26 5.83 -10.98
N THR A 209 -6.68 4.65 -11.09
CA THR A 209 -6.96 3.73 -12.21
C THR A 209 -8.39 3.20 -12.15
N LEU A 210 -8.87 2.80 -10.97
CA LEU A 210 -10.27 2.42 -10.77
C LEU A 210 -11.20 3.56 -11.18
N GLY A 211 -10.96 4.78 -10.71
CA GLY A 211 -11.76 5.95 -11.04
C GLY A 211 -11.85 6.27 -12.53
N LYS A 212 -10.88 5.84 -13.33
CA LYS A 212 -10.88 6.01 -14.79
C LYS A 212 -11.57 4.87 -15.53
N CYS A 213 -11.45 3.65 -15.02
CA CYS A 213 -11.79 2.43 -15.77
C CYS A 213 -13.15 1.86 -15.45
N VAL A 214 -13.65 1.97 -14.21
CA VAL A 214 -14.89 1.31 -13.77
C VAL A 214 -16.13 2.13 -14.10
N LEU A 215 -17.30 1.49 -14.05
CA LEU A 215 -18.57 2.12 -14.33
C LEU A 215 -18.88 3.24 -13.31
N SER A 216 -18.77 2.95 -12.03
CA SER A 216 -18.83 3.91 -10.94
C SER A 216 -17.89 3.51 -9.82
N LEU A 217 -17.39 4.50 -9.07
CA LEU A 217 -16.54 4.30 -7.92
C LEU A 217 -17.11 5.03 -6.71
N SER A 218 -17.45 4.28 -5.68
CA SER A 218 -17.93 4.82 -4.40
C SER A 218 -16.94 4.49 -3.29
N VAL A 219 -16.44 5.51 -2.61
CA VAL A 219 -15.43 5.39 -1.56
C VAL A 219 -16.04 5.75 -0.22
N PHE A 220 -15.93 4.83 0.74
CA PHE A 220 -16.35 5.02 2.13
C PHE A 220 -15.11 5.06 3.01
N ALA A 221 -14.80 6.24 3.51
CA ALA A 221 -13.58 6.50 4.27
C ALA A 221 -13.90 7.12 5.63
N CYS A 222 -13.06 6.85 6.63
CA CYS A 222 -13.18 7.47 7.92
C CYS A 222 -12.86 8.96 7.83
N ARG A 223 -13.78 9.78 8.38
CA ARG A 223 -13.61 11.19 8.60
C ARG A 223 -13.93 11.47 10.06
N GLY A 224 -12.90 11.49 10.92
CA GLY A 224 -13.01 11.86 12.33
C GLY A 224 -13.07 13.38 12.50
N ASP A 225 -13.44 13.81 13.71
CA ASP A 225 -13.35 15.21 14.12
C ASP A 225 -11.89 15.69 14.03
N ASN A 226 -11.66 16.97 13.80
CA ASN A 226 -10.40 17.63 13.39
C ASN A 226 -9.13 17.32 14.21
N GLU A 227 -9.23 16.57 15.31
CA GLU A 227 -8.10 16.30 16.21
C GLU A 227 -7.25 15.10 15.81
N ASN A 228 -7.69 14.24 14.88
CA ASN A 228 -6.98 13.02 14.46
C ASN A 228 -6.67 13.04 12.96
N LEU A 229 -5.63 13.79 12.57
CA LEU A 229 -5.19 13.95 11.18
C LEU A 229 -4.90 12.61 10.47
N TYR A 230 -4.44 11.59 11.21
CA TYR A 230 -4.10 10.27 10.64
C TYR A 230 -5.32 9.46 10.19
N LEU A 231 -6.46 9.57 10.88
CA LEU A 231 -7.68 8.86 10.50
C LEU A 231 -8.33 9.45 9.24
N ASN A 232 -8.02 10.71 8.92
CA ASN A 232 -8.58 11.43 7.79
C ASN A 232 -7.71 11.37 6.53
N GLU A 233 -6.55 10.75 6.59
CA GLU A 233 -5.56 10.75 5.50
C GLU A 233 -6.15 10.18 4.21
N PHE A 234 -6.79 9.02 4.29
CA PHE A 234 -7.41 8.38 3.13
C PHE A 234 -8.58 9.20 2.58
N TYR A 235 -9.45 9.72 3.43
CA TYR A 235 -10.53 10.60 3.03
C TYR A 235 -10.01 11.86 2.32
N ASN A 236 -9.02 12.53 2.91
CA ASN A 236 -8.42 13.73 2.35
C ASN A 236 -7.77 13.47 0.99
N PHE A 237 -7.10 12.33 0.84
CA PHE A 237 -6.54 11.92 -0.45
C PHE A 237 -7.63 11.78 -1.50
N VAL A 238 -8.68 11.01 -1.24
CA VAL A 238 -9.76 10.79 -2.21
C VAL A 238 -10.50 12.09 -2.54
N SER A 239 -10.74 12.95 -1.55
CA SER A 239 -11.38 14.25 -1.77
C SER A 239 -10.57 15.19 -2.65
N SER A 240 -9.24 15.01 -2.71
CA SER A 240 -8.35 15.79 -3.55
C SER A 240 -8.29 15.32 -5.02
N LEU A 241 -8.77 14.12 -5.33
CA LEU A 241 -8.64 13.51 -6.67
C LEU A 241 -9.24 14.34 -7.82
N PRO A 242 -10.42 14.96 -7.70
CA PRO A 242 -10.96 15.84 -8.75
C PRO A 242 -10.06 17.04 -9.04
N SER A 243 -9.31 17.52 -8.05
CA SER A 243 -8.36 18.62 -8.17
C SER A 243 -7.01 18.17 -8.71
N CYS A 244 -6.67 16.87 -8.60
CA CYS A 244 -5.40 16.30 -9.03
C CYS A 244 -5.28 16.13 -10.55
N GLU A 245 -6.35 16.15 -11.34
CA GLU A 245 -6.24 16.21 -12.79
C GLU A 245 -5.62 17.53 -13.26
N LYS A 246 -5.63 18.56 -12.42
CA LYS A 246 -5.02 19.89 -12.71
C LYS A 246 -3.62 20.05 -12.10
N THR A 247 -3.22 19.24 -11.16
CA THR A 247 -1.89 19.25 -10.56
C THR A 247 -1.14 18.02 -11.04
N ALA A 248 -0.28 18.20 -12.03
CA ALA A 248 0.80 17.25 -12.25
C ALA A 248 1.45 17.00 -10.88
N VAL A 249 1.47 15.73 -10.43
CA VAL A 249 2.21 15.35 -9.23
C VAL A 249 3.65 15.79 -9.47
N LYS A 250 4.02 16.90 -8.85
CA LYS A 250 5.41 17.37 -8.90
C LYS A 250 6.24 16.26 -8.27
N THR A 251 7.14 15.71 -9.05
CA THR A 251 8.14 14.72 -8.64
C THR A 251 9.07 15.23 -7.52
N GLU A 252 8.95 16.49 -7.13
CA GLU A 252 9.69 17.15 -6.06
C GLU A 252 9.25 16.77 -4.64
N SER A 253 8.10 16.10 -4.46
CA SER A 253 7.61 15.73 -3.12
C SER A 253 8.09 14.36 -2.60
N LEU A 254 8.93 13.63 -3.35
CA LEU A 254 9.50 12.35 -2.92
C LEU A 254 10.54 12.52 -1.79
N LEU A 255 11.27 13.63 -1.78
CA LEU A 255 12.29 13.94 -0.78
C LEU A 255 11.73 14.09 0.64
N PRO A 256 10.65 14.87 0.88
CA PRO A 256 10.06 15.01 2.22
C PRO A 256 9.44 13.73 2.77
N GLU A 257 8.81 12.90 1.92
CA GLU A 257 8.20 11.63 2.34
C GLU A 257 9.27 10.57 2.66
N ALA A 258 10.30 10.47 1.84
CA ALA A 258 11.45 9.62 2.10
C ALA A 258 12.24 10.07 3.33
N GLU A 259 12.42 11.38 3.53
CA GLU A 259 13.03 11.94 4.75
C GLU A 259 12.17 11.70 5.99
N ALA A 260 10.84 11.84 5.91
CA ALA A 260 9.94 11.59 7.02
C ALA A 260 9.93 10.10 7.40
N LEU A 261 9.91 9.19 6.41
CA LEU A 261 10.08 7.75 6.61
C LEU A 261 11.43 7.42 7.26
N LEU A 262 12.51 8.00 6.77
CA LEU A 262 13.86 7.80 7.30
C LEU A 262 13.99 8.39 8.70
N ARG A 263 13.46 9.58 8.97
CA ARG A 263 13.45 10.19 10.30
C ARG A 263 12.66 9.33 11.29
N GLY A 264 11.46 8.88 10.94
CA GLY A 264 10.66 8.00 11.79
C GLY A 264 11.36 6.68 12.12
N LEU A 265 12.17 6.16 11.21
CA LEU A 265 12.96 4.95 11.41
C LEU A 265 14.22 5.17 12.23
N PHE A 266 14.86 6.31 12.07
CA PHE A 266 16.06 6.65 12.83
C PHE A 266 15.74 7.21 14.23
N ASP A 267 14.57 7.81 14.43
CA ASP A 267 14.11 8.29 15.75
C ASP A 267 13.49 7.20 16.62
N HIS A 268 13.03 6.09 16.05
CA HIS A 268 12.40 4.99 16.79
C HIS A 268 13.24 3.71 16.84
N SER A 269 13.85 3.50 18.00
CA SER A 269 14.13 2.22 18.65
C SER A 269 15.17 1.26 18.08
N ILE A 270 15.41 1.16 16.78
CA ILE A 270 16.36 0.19 16.22
C ILE A 270 17.79 0.60 16.55
N PHE A 271 18.12 1.87 16.34
CA PHE A 271 19.47 2.40 16.55
C PHE A 271 19.72 2.75 18.02
N GLN A 272 18.70 3.15 18.79
CA GLN A 272 18.81 3.33 20.23
C GLN A 272 19.07 2.01 20.96
N LYS A 273 18.39 0.91 20.58
CA LYS A 273 18.66 -0.43 21.14
C LYS A 273 20.02 -0.99 20.75
N ALA A 274 20.60 -0.53 19.65
CA ALA A 274 21.91 -0.98 19.19
C ALA A 274 23.08 -0.15 19.72
N GLY A 275 22.85 0.91 20.52
CA GLY A 275 23.90 1.77 21.07
C GLY A 275 24.70 2.52 20.01
N LEU A 276 24.06 2.88 18.90
CA LEU A 276 24.69 3.55 17.75
C LEU A 276 24.44 5.08 17.73
N TYR A 277 24.23 5.70 18.91
CA TYR A 277 24.24 7.16 19.10
C TYR A 277 25.51 7.59 19.80
#